data_3f72e49fe5cd42606d077937e4b2cc44
#
_entry.id   3f72e49fe5cd42606d077937e4b2cc44
#
_cell.length_a   1.000
_cell.length_b   1.000
_cell.length_c   1.000
_cell.angle_alpha   90.00
_cell.angle_beta   90.00
_cell.angle_gamma   90.00
#
_symmetry.space_group_name_H-M   'P 1'
#
loop_
_entity.id
_entity.type
_entity.pdbx_description
1 polymer ?
#
loop_
_entity_poly.entity_id
_entity_poly.type
_entity_poly.pdbx_seq_one_letter_code
_entity_poly.pdbx_strand_id
1 'polypeptide(L)'
;MEKDLDIKLYNEYLDGEKGAFELLYNKYKDKIQYFVYNIVKDYQKAEDITQDVFVYVMQNKIKEGYTFKYYIYLVAKSRAYNQINMEKRRTEINEEY
;
A
#
# COMPACT_ATOMS: atom_id res chain seq x y z
N MET A 1 -19.48 9.97 6.72
CA MET A 1 -18.07 10.41 6.72
C MET A 1 -17.23 9.43 5.92
N GLU A 2 -16.22 9.93 5.22
CA GLU A 2 -15.38 9.08 4.35
C GLU A 2 -14.70 7.92 5.09
N LYS A 3 -14.23 8.17 6.30
CA LYS A 3 -13.53 7.14 7.09
C LYS A 3 -14.42 5.97 7.41
N ASP A 4 -15.68 6.26 7.78
CA ASP A 4 -16.64 5.21 8.11
C ASP A 4 -17.04 4.43 6.87
N LEU A 5 -17.13 5.11 5.72
CA LEU A 5 -17.44 4.46 4.45
C LEU A 5 -16.33 3.49 4.04
N ASP A 6 -15.07 3.88 4.17
CA ASP A 6 -13.94 3.01 3.80
C ASP A 6 -13.91 1.74 4.66
N ILE A 7 -14.10 1.86 5.97
CA ILE A 7 -14.14 0.71 6.87
C ILE A 7 -15.35 -0.17 6.56
N LYS A 8 -16.50 0.46 6.26
CA LYS A 8 -17.70 -0.27 5.89
C LYS A 8 -17.45 -1.10 4.63
N LEU A 9 -16.86 -0.50 3.60
CA LEU A 9 -16.53 -1.21 2.36
C LEU A 9 -15.54 -2.35 2.62
N TYR A 10 -14.54 -2.12 3.46
CA TYR A 10 -13.57 -3.14 3.80
C TYR A 10 -14.23 -4.33 4.52
N ASN A 11 -15.12 -4.04 5.46
CA ASN A 11 -15.86 -5.09 6.18
C ASN A 11 -16.79 -5.87 5.24
N GLU A 12 -17.45 -5.19 4.30
CA GLU A 12 -18.26 -5.83 3.27
C GLU A 12 -17.41 -6.79 2.42
N TYR A 13 -16.20 -6.37 2.06
CA TYR A 13 -15.27 -7.23 1.34
C TYR A 13 -14.92 -8.47 2.17
N LEU A 14 -14.61 -8.30 3.46
CA LEU A 14 -14.30 -9.43 4.34
C LEU A 14 -15.48 -10.40 4.46
N ASP A 15 -16.70 -9.91 4.32
CA ASP A 15 -17.91 -10.73 4.35
C ASP A 15 -18.23 -11.39 3.00
N GLY A 16 -17.38 -11.17 1.98
CA GLY A 16 -17.51 -11.83 0.69
C GLY A 16 -17.94 -10.93 -0.47
N GLU A 17 -18.17 -9.64 -0.24
CA GLU A 17 -18.56 -8.68 -1.28
C GLU A 17 -17.34 -8.18 -2.05
N LYS A 18 -16.98 -8.89 -3.12
CA LYS A 18 -15.78 -8.57 -3.90
C LYS A 18 -15.81 -7.16 -4.50
N GLY A 19 -16.98 -6.68 -4.90
CA GLY A 19 -17.13 -5.34 -5.48
C GLY A 19 -16.78 -4.23 -4.51
N ALA A 20 -16.92 -4.46 -3.21
CA ALA A 20 -16.57 -3.48 -2.19
C ALA A 20 -15.07 -3.19 -2.18
N PHE A 21 -14.23 -4.22 -2.35
CA PHE A 21 -12.79 -4.00 -2.43
C PHE A 21 -12.40 -3.25 -3.71
N GLU A 22 -13.05 -3.56 -4.81
CA GLU A 22 -12.80 -2.85 -6.08
C GLU A 22 -13.03 -1.35 -5.94
N LEU A 23 -14.07 -0.94 -5.20
CA LEU A 23 -14.32 0.48 -4.92
C LEU A 23 -13.19 1.09 -4.12
N LEU A 24 -12.69 0.40 -3.10
CA LEU A 24 -11.54 0.87 -2.32
C LEU A 24 -10.28 0.96 -3.18
N TYR A 25 -10.03 -0.04 -3.99
CA TYR A 25 -8.88 -0.07 -4.89
C TYR A 25 -8.91 1.13 -5.84
N ASN A 26 -10.04 1.36 -6.49
CA ASN A 26 -10.18 2.46 -7.43
C ASN A 26 -10.05 3.83 -6.75
N LYS A 27 -10.48 3.93 -5.50
CA LYS A 27 -10.36 5.17 -4.72
C LYS A 27 -8.91 5.50 -4.38
N TYR A 28 -8.10 4.50 -4.06
CA TYR A 28 -6.78 4.72 -3.48
C TYR A 28 -5.59 4.40 -4.38
N LYS A 29 -5.76 3.62 -5.45
CA LYS A 29 -4.62 3.15 -6.24
C LYS A 29 -3.71 4.27 -6.75
N ASP A 30 -4.27 5.32 -7.32
CA ASP A 30 -3.48 6.42 -7.86
C ASP A 30 -2.81 7.23 -6.76
N LYS A 31 -3.53 7.44 -5.65
CA LYS A 31 -3.00 8.17 -4.49
C LYS A 31 -1.83 7.41 -3.85
N ILE A 32 -1.97 6.12 -3.69
CA ILE A 32 -0.91 5.28 -3.11
C ILE A 32 0.29 5.21 -4.06
N GLN A 33 0.05 5.03 -5.36
CA GLN A 33 1.13 4.99 -6.34
C GLN A 33 1.91 6.30 -6.38
N TYR A 34 1.21 7.42 -6.34
CA TYR A 34 1.85 8.74 -6.27
C TYR A 34 2.68 8.89 -4.99
N PHE A 35 2.12 8.49 -3.87
CA PHE A 35 2.82 8.54 -2.58
C PHE A 35 4.09 7.69 -2.61
N VAL A 36 4.01 6.46 -3.11
CA VAL A 36 5.15 5.56 -3.21
C VAL A 36 6.19 6.10 -4.20
N TYR A 37 5.72 6.61 -5.34
CA TYR A 37 6.62 7.21 -6.33
C TYR A 37 7.46 8.35 -5.75
N ASN A 38 6.85 9.19 -4.93
CA ASN A 38 7.59 10.29 -4.31
C ASN A 38 8.70 9.82 -3.37
N ILE A 39 8.60 8.59 -2.88
CA ILE A 39 9.63 7.99 -2.04
C ILE A 39 10.69 7.28 -2.89
N VAL A 40 10.27 6.39 -3.80
CA VAL A 40 11.21 5.53 -4.54
C VAL A 40 11.73 6.16 -5.83
N LYS A 41 11.05 7.16 -6.38
CA LYS A 41 11.45 7.89 -7.60
C LYS A 41 11.62 7.02 -8.85
N ASP A 42 10.81 5.96 -8.95
CA ASP A 42 10.83 5.01 -10.06
C ASP A 42 9.39 4.56 -10.30
N TYR A 43 8.86 4.82 -11.49
CA TYR A 43 7.45 4.52 -11.80
C TYR A 43 7.14 3.03 -11.75
N GLN A 44 8.02 2.20 -12.31
CA GLN A 44 7.78 0.77 -12.35
C GLN A 44 7.78 0.18 -10.94
N LYS A 45 8.72 0.58 -10.13
CA LYS A 45 8.80 0.14 -8.74
C LYS A 45 7.61 0.62 -7.92
N ALA A 46 7.19 1.88 -8.15
CA ALA A 46 6.02 2.41 -7.46
C ALA A 46 4.75 1.62 -7.80
N GLU A 47 4.58 1.26 -9.07
CA GLU A 47 3.44 0.44 -9.50
C GLU A 47 3.47 -0.94 -8.84
N ASP A 48 4.62 -1.60 -8.86
CA ASP A 48 4.78 -2.93 -8.27
C ASP A 48 4.53 -2.91 -6.76
N ILE A 49 5.07 -1.91 -6.06
CA ILE A 49 4.87 -1.75 -4.62
C ILE A 49 3.40 -1.49 -4.32
N THR A 50 2.74 -0.65 -5.12
CA THR A 50 1.33 -0.35 -4.91
C THR A 50 0.47 -1.61 -5.02
N GLN A 51 0.74 -2.45 -6.00
CA GLN A 51 0.04 -3.72 -6.13
C GLN A 51 0.27 -4.62 -4.92
N ASP A 52 1.52 -4.72 -4.45
CA ASP A 52 1.85 -5.50 -3.26
C ASP A 52 1.13 -4.99 -2.02
N VAL A 53 0.99 -3.67 -1.88
CA VAL A 53 0.27 -3.06 -0.76
C VAL A 53 -1.19 -3.53 -0.75
N PHE A 54 -1.86 -3.49 -1.90
CA PHE A 54 -3.25 -3.91 -1.97
C PHE A 54 -3.40 -5.41 -1.73
N VAL A 55 -2.50 -6.22 -2.27
CA VAL A 55 -2.51 -7.67 -2.01
C VAL A 55 -2.36 -7.94 -0.50
N TYR A 56 -1.44 -7.25 0.15
CA TYR A 56 -1.23 -7.40 1.58
C TYR A 56 -2.49 -7.02 2.38
N VAL A 57 -3.11 -5.91 2.05
CA VAL A 57 -4.30 -5.43 2.74
C VAL A 57 -5.49 -6.38 2.50
N MET A 58 -5.57 -7.00 1.32
CA MET A 58 -6.59 -8.01 1.04
C MET A 58 -6.41 -9.27 1.88
N GLN A 59 -5.18 -9.68 2.13
CA GLN A 59 -4.87 -10.94 2.80
C GLN A 59 -4.76 -10.81 4.32
N ASN A 60 -4.55 -9.61 4.83
CA ASN A 60 -4.26 -9.37 6.24
C ASN A 60 -5.25 -8.38 6.82
N LYS A 61 -6.08 -8.86 7.74
CA LYS A 61 -7.10 -8.03 8.37
C LYS A 61 -6.48 -6.82 9.08
N ILE A 62 -7.09 -5.66 8.88
CA ILE A 62 -6.68 -4.43 9.55
C ILE A 62 -6.94 -4.55 11.04
N LYS A 63 -5.95 -4.17 11.85
CA LYS A 63 -6.08 -4.19 13.30
C LYS A 63 -7.14 -3.20 13.76
N GLU A 64 -7.87 -3.58 14.79
CA GLU A 64 -8.88 -2.75 15.40
C GLU A 64 -8.28 -1.40 15.84
N GLY A 65 -9.02 -0.34 15.61
CA GLY A 65 -8.58 1.01 15.96
C GLY A 65 -7.94 1.80 14.82
N TYR A 66 -7.55 1.14 13.74
CA TYR A 66 -7.00 1.83 12.57
C TYR A 66 -8.10 2.14 11.55
N THR A 67 -8.00 3.32 10.92
CA THR A 67 -8.82 3.60 9.74
C THR A 67 -8.19 2.91 8.54
N PHE A 68 -8.99 2.61 7.51
CA PHE A 68 -8.46 2.04 6.27
C PHE A 68 -7.39 2.94 5.65
N LYS A 69 -7.66 4.23 5.55
CA LYS A 69 -6.73 5.19 4.97
C LYS A 69 -5.39 5.20 5.70
N TYR A 70 -5.43 5.30 7.03
CA TYR A 70 -4.19 5.31 7.82
C TYR A 70 -3.39 4.03 7.59
N TYR A 71 -4.06 2.89 7.64
CA TYR A 71 -3.41 1.60 7.54
C TYR A 71 -2.77 1.38 6.17
N ILE A 72 -3.49 1.71 5.09
CA ILE A 72 -2.94 1.50 3.75
C ILE A 72 -1.72 2.40 3.48
N TYR A 73 -1.74 3.64 3.97
CA TYR A 73 -0.56 4.51 3.85
C TYR A 73 0.60 4.02 4.69
N LEU A 74 0.32 3.47 5.87
CA LEU A 74 1.35 2.90 6.73
C LEU A 74 2.06 1.72 6.04
N VAL A 75 1.30 0.82 5.44
CA VAL A 75 1.85 -0.32 4.70
C VAL A 75 2.65 0.17 3.50
N ALA A 76 2.12 1.12 2.75
CA ALA A 76 2.80 1.69 1.58
C ALA A 76 4.13 2.33 1.96
N LYS A 77 4.14 3.12 3.02
CA LYS A 77 5.36 3.77 3.51
C LYS A 77 6.43 2.74 3.88
N SER A 78 6.03 1.73 4.63
CA SER A 78 6.95 0.67 5.06
C SER A 78 7.59 -0.03 3.86
N ARG A 79 6.80 -0.40 2.86
CA ARG A 79 7.31 -1.10 1.68
C ARG A 79 8.18 -0.21 0.81
N ALA A 80 7.82 1.06 0.67
CA ALA A 80 8.61 2.01 -0.10
C ALA A 80 9.99 2.24 0.52
N TYR A 81 10.06 2.43 1.82
CA TYR A 81 11.35 2.61 2.50
C TYR A 81 12.18 1.34 2.51
N ASN A 82 11.55 0.17 2.61
CA ASN A 82 12.27 -1.10 2.48
C ASN A 82 12.95 -1.22 1.11
N GLN A 83 12.26 -0.79 0.06
CA GLN A 83 12.83 -0.80 -1.29
C GLN A 83 14.06 0.10 -1.39
N ILE A 84 13.98 1.31 -0.85
CA ILE A 84 15.12 2.23 -0.83
C ILE A 84 16.29 1.64 -0.06
N ASN A 85 16.04 1.07 1.11
CA ASN A 85 17.08 0.46 1.94
C ASN A 85 17.77 -0.70 1.23
N MET A 86 17.02 -1.51 0.52
CA MET A 86 17.59 -2.61 -0.27
C MET A 86 18.51 -2.11 -1.38
N GLU A 87 18.08 -1.09 -2.10
CA GLU A 87 18.88 -0.49 -3.17
C GLU A 87 20.16 0.15 -2.63
N LYS A 88 20.07 0.83 -1.51
CA LYS A 88 21.20 1.45 -0.85
C LYS A 88 22.24 0.40 -0.45
N ARG A 89 21.80 -0.72 0.12
CA ARG A 89 22.70 -1.82 0.48
C ARG A 89 23.42 -2.40 -0.73
N ARG A 90 22.72 -2.58 -1.85
CA ARG A 90 23.32 -3.08 -3.08
C ARG A 90 24.42 -2.16 -3.58
N THR A 91 24.15 -0.85 -3.56
CA THR A 91 25.11 0.15 -3.99
C THR A 91 26.35 0.14 -3.11
N GLU A 92 26.17 0.08 -1.77
CA GLU A 92 27.28 0.02 -0.83
C GLU A 92 28.14 -1.23 -1.04
N ILE A 93 27.51 -2.39 -1.25
CA ILE A 93 28.23 -3.64 -1.50
C ILE A 93 29.03 -3.55 -2.82
N ASN A 94 28.43 -3.01 -3.87
CA ASN A 94 29.09 -2.89 -5.17
C ASN A 94 30.27 -1.90 -5.11
N GLU A 95 30.18 -0.86 -4.31
CA GLU A 95 31.26 0.11 -4.15
C GLU A 95 32.48 -0.47 -3.41
N GLU A 96 32.27 -1.47 -2.57
CA GLU A 96 33.35 -2.13 -1.83
C GLU A 96 34.20 -3.07 -2.71
N TYR A 97 33.68 -3.45 -3.85
CA TYR A 97 34.39 -4.28 -4.81
C TYR A 97 34.98 -3.45 -5.95
#